data_535de8c56321999eff2b8b6b8f87c8cd
#
_entry.id   535de8c56321999eff2b8b6b8f87c8cd
#
_cell.length_a   1.000
_cell.length_b   1.000
_cell.length_c   1.000
_cell.angle_alpha   90.00
_cell.angle_beta   90.00
_cell.angle_gamma   90.00
#
_symmetry.space_group_name_H-M   'P 1'
#
loop_
_entity.id
_entity.type
_entity.pdbx_description
1 polymer ?
#
loop_
_entity_poly.entity_id
_entity_poly.type
_entity_poly.pdbx_seq_one_letter_code
_entity_poly.pdbx_strand_id
1 'polypeptide(L)'
;MDNKENIIETFTELAPRYEEVVNAELNRFWGWSYAEFVNRLIQMTPVSERGKMLDLATGTGVIPIKAITEGFSRNPIHGLDITRSMLVRARKKVIAGKIQDKVHLVCASAMEIPYASESFDLVTCALATHHMDIRLLLSETCRILCKGGMLSIADVGGSNLWKLPTVKFFLRIAAFVYFLLKENIHRAWAEAEAVSNVRSREEWSELLIESGFQDIKITKLKSKYRWIPEPLVIQAIKHNSGGFK
;
A
#
# COMPACT_ATOMS: atom_id res chain seq x y z
N MET A 1 9.05 22.54 -1.34
CA MET A 1 9.30 21.32 -0.56
C MET A 1 9.16 20.15 -1.50
N ASP A 2 10.11 19.25 -1.59
CA ASP A 2 10.00 18.07 -2.43
C ASP A 2 8.88 17.20 -1.86
N ASN A 3 8.01 16.67 -2.71
CA ASN A 3 6.87 15.82 -2.29
C ASN A 3 7.34 14.65 -1.42
N LYS A 4 8.50 14.08 -1.74
CA LYS A 4 9.12 12.98 -1.01
C LYS A 4 9.48 13.38 0.45
N GLU A 5 10.06 14.56 0.63
CA GLU A 5 10.42 15.08 1.96
C GLU A 5 9.19 15.31 2.82
N ASN A 6 8.14 15.93 2.25
CA ASN A 6 6.88 16.15 2.97
C ASN A 6 6.21 14.84 3.40
N ILE A 7 6.24 13.80 2.58
CA ILE A 7 5.71 12.47 2.93
C ILE A 7 6.51 11.87 4.08
N ILE A 8 7.85 11.89 4.02
CA ILE A 8 8.70 11.35 5.10
C ILE A 8 8.44 12.10 6.41
N GLU A 9 8.34 13.42 6.38
CA GLU A 9 8.08 14.25 7.57
C GLU A 9 6.70 13.94 8.15
N THR A 10 5.65 13.93 7.31
CA THR A 10 4.28 13.59 7.70
C THR A 10 4.20 12.25 8.41
N PHE A 11 4.78 11.20 7.84
CA PHE A 11 4.71 9.87 8.43
C PHE A 11 5.69 9.68 9.59
N THR A 12 6.75 10.50 9.69
CA THR A 12 7.61 10.56 10.87
C THR A 12 6.85 11.09 12.08
N GLU A 13 6.13 12.19 11.93
CA GLU A 13 5.28 12.75 12.99
C GLU A 13 4.11 11.84 13.35
N LEU A 14 3.52 11.18 12.34
CA LEU A 14 2.39 10.28 12.54
C LEU A 14 2.78 8.94 13.18
N ALA A 15 4.00 8.47 12.98
CA ALA A 15 4.45 7.14 13.42
C ALA A 15 4.08 6.78 14.87
N PRO A 16 4.14 7.68 15.89
CA PRO A 16 3.74 7.37 17.27
C PRO A 16 2.30 6.89 17.44
N ARG A 17 1.39 7.35 16.62
CA ARG A 17 -0.06 7.13 16.73
C ARG A 17 -0.68 6.62 15.42
N TYR A 18 0.15 6.17 14.47
CA TYR A 18 -0.27 5.78 13.13
C TYR A 18 -1.45 4.81 13.11
N GLU A 19 -1.35 3.71 13.85
CA GLU A 19 -2.40 2.69 13.83
C GLU A 19 -3.72 3.17 14.43
N GLU A 20 -3.66 4.04 15.44
CA GLU A 20 -4.84 4.65 16.03
C GLU A 20 -5.53 5.60 15.04
N VAL A 21 -4.74 6.46 14.38
CA VAL A 21 -5.25 7.43 13.40
C VAL A 21 -5.85 6.69 12.19
N VAL A 22 -5.12 5.75 11.60
CA VAL A 22 -5.61 4.97 10.45
C VAL A 22 -6.85 4.16 10.83
N ASN A 23 -6.88 3.54 12.00
CA ASN A 23 -8.06 2.83 12.48
C ASN A 23 -9.28 3.75 12.60
N ALA A 24 -9.10 4.96 13.13
CA ALA A 24 -10.17 5.96 13.25
C ALA A 24 -10.66 6.44 11.86
N GLU A 25 -9.76 6.66 10.91
CA GLU A 25 -10.08 7.08 9.55
C GLU A 25 -10.82 5.98 8.77
N LEU A 26 -10.32 4.74 8.78
CA LEU A 26 -10.96 3.60 8.13
C LEU A 26 -12.37 3.36 8.69
N ASN A 27 -12.53 3.43 10.01
CA ASN A 27 -13.83 3.27 10.65
C ASN A 27 -14.79 4.41 10.27
N ARG A 28 -14.29 5.64 10.27
CA ARG A 28 -15.08 6.84 9.91
C ARG A 28 -15.59 6.77 8.48
N PHE A 29 -14.71 6.48 7.52
CA PHE A 29 -15.03 6.57 6.09
C PHE A 29 -15.67 5.30 5.54
N TRP A 30 -15.19 4.14 5.96
CA TRP A 30 -15.61 2.86 5.38
C TRP A 30 -16.28 1.91 6.35
N GLY A 31 -16.19 2.14 7.66
CA GLY A 31 -16.73 1.25 8.70
C GLY A 31 -15.87 0.01 8.94
N TRP A 32 -14.57 0.08 8.61
CA TRP A 32 -13.59 -0.97 8.84
C TRP A 32 -12.66 -0.61 9.99
N SER A 33 -12.30 -1.56 10.83
CA SER A 33 -11.11 -1.42 11.65
C SER A 33 -9.85 -1.66 10.80
N TYR A 34 -8.72 -1.12 11.22
CA TYR A 34 -7.45 -1.36 10.52
C TYR A 34 -7.08 -2.85 10.49
N ALA A 35 -7.32 -3.56 11.60
CA ALA A 35 -7.09 -5.00 11.68
C ALA A 35 -7.95 -5.80 10.69
N GLU A 36 -9.25 -5.49 10.57
CA GLU A 36 -10.14 -6.13 9.59
C GLU A 36 -9.72 -5.86 8.16
N PHE A 37 -9.31 -4.63 7.86
CA PHE A 37 -8.84 -4.24 6.54
C PHE A 37 -7.58 -5.04 6.12
N VAL A 38 -6.58 -5.11 7.00
CA VAL A 38 -5.37 -5.92 6.78
C VAL A 38 -5.70 -7.41 6.68
N ASN A 39 -6.59 -7.92 7.53
CA ASN A 39 -7.07 -9.30 7.45
C ASN A 39 -7.68 -9.59 6.09
N ARG A 40 -8.48 -8.66 5.57
CA ARG A 40 -9.13 -8.85 4.27
C ARG A 40 -8.13 -8.93 3.14
N LEU A 41 -7.10 -8.07 3.13
CA LEU A 41 -6.01 -8.17 2.17
C LEU A 41 -5.33 -9.54 2.24
N ILE A 42 -4.91 -9.98 3.42
CA ILE A 42 -4.19 -11.25 3.61
C ILE A 42 -5.07 -12.44 3.18
N GLN A 43 -6.33 -12.50 3.62
CA GLN A 43 -7.26 -13.59 3.28
C GLN A 43 -7.56 -13.68 1.77
N MET A 44 -7.56 -12.54 1.08
CA MET A 44 -7.79 -12.51 -0.37
C MET A 44 -6.52 -12.80 -1.17
N THR A 45 -5.34 -12.68 -0.54
CA THR A 45 -4.06 -12.89 -1.19
C THR A 45 -3.67 -14.37 -1.07
N PRO A 46 -3.66 -15.15 -2.17
CA PRO A 46 -3.18 -16.52 -2.13
C PRO A 46 -1.67 -16.54 -1.87
N VAL A 47 -1.30 -16.82 -0.64
CA VAL A 47 0.10 -16.92 -0.21
C VAL A 47 0.58 -18.35 -0.43
N SER A 48 1.65 -18.52 -1.22
CA SER A 48 2.39 -19.77 -1.21
C SER A 48 3.17 -19.84 0.12
N GLU A 49 2.96 -20.89 0.91
CA GLU A 49 3.67 -21.08 2.20
C GLU A 49 5.20 -20.99 2.07
N ARG A 50 5.74 -21.24 0.88
CA ARG A 50 7.18 -21.26 0.56
C ARG A 50 7.62 -20.10 -0.31
N GLY A 51 6.71 -19.21 -0.71
CA GLY A 51 7.04 -18.04 -1.53
C GLY A 51 7.78 -16.97 -0.72
N LYS A 52 8.70 -16.26 -1.37
CA LYS A 52 9.34 -15.06 -0.82
C LYS A 52 8.41 -13.88 -0.95
N MET A 53 8.17 -13.17 0.14
CA MET A 53 7.24 -12.05 0.21
C MET A 53 7.95 -10.74 0.55
N LEU A 54 7.57 -9.67 -0.16
CA LEU A 54 7.92 -8.28 0.16
C LEU A 54 6.65 -7.47 0.42
N ASP A 55 6.64 -6.75 1.53
CA ASP A 55 5.60 -5.78 1.87
C ASP A 55 6.13 -4.35 1.66
N LEU A 56 5.58 -3.63 0.69
CA LEU A 56 5.96 -2.25 0.34
C LEU A 56 5.17 -1.27 1.18
N ALA A 57 5.84 -0.19 1.62
CA ALA A 57 5.32 0.76 2.60
C ALA A 57 4.80 0.03 3.84
N THR A 58 5.63 -0.85 4.38
CA THR A 58 5.25 -1.74 5.49
C THR A 58 4.85 -1.00 6.77
N GLY A 59 5.19 0.26 6.89
CA GLY A 59 4.86 1.12 8.02
C GLY A 59 5.34 0.52 9.34
N THR A 60 4.41 0.32 10.26
CA THR A 60 4.68 -0.28 11.57
C THR A 60 4.72 -1.82 11.54
N GLY A 61 4.78 -2.44 10.35
CA GLY A 61 5.00 -3.86 10.16
C GLY A 61 3.77 -4.75 10.38
N VAL A 62 2.56 -4.20 10.28
CA VAL A 62 1.33 -4.96 10.63
C VAL A 62 1.14 -6.16 9.70
N ILE A 63 1.34 -6.00 8.37
CA ILE A 63 1.17 -7.08 7.40
C ILE A 63 2.18 -8.21 7.62
N PRO A 64 3.51 -7.97 7.60
CA PRO A 64 4.48 -9.04 7.76
C PRO A 64 4.39 -9.73 9.13
N ILE A 65 4.16 -8.97 10.22
CA ILE A 65 4.00 -9.55 11.56
C ILE A 65 2.81 -10.50 11.57
N LYS A 66 1.66 -10.03 11.07
CA LYS A 66 0.43 -10.82 11.04
C LYS A 66 0.57 -12.05 10.14
N ALA A 67 1.17 -11.93 8.97
CA ALA A 67 1.38 -13.05 8.05
C ALA A 67 2.26 -14.14 8.67
N ILE A 68 3.25 -13.79 9.50
CA ILE A 68 4.08 -14.75 10.25
C ILE A 68 3.30 -15.35 11.43
N THR A 69 2.65 -14.52 12.24
CA THR A 69 1.99 -14.99 13.49
C THR A 69 0.76 -15.84 13.23
N GLU A 70 0.06 -15.62 12.12
CA GLU A 70 -1.10 -16.40 11.71
C GLU A 70 -0.75 -17.57 10.77
N GLY A 71 0.54 -17.77 10.48
CA GLY A 71 1.02 -18.93 9.71
C GLY A 71 0.78 -18.85 8.20
N PHE A 72 0.50 -17.67 7.64
CA PHE A 72 0.36 -17.47 6.20
C PHE A 72 1.67 -17.62 5.43
N SER A 73 2.82 -17.37 6.07
CA SER A 73 4.13 -17.60 5.49
C SER A 73 5.03 -18.34 6.46
N ARG A 74 5.79 -19.32 5.95
CA ARG A 74 6.84 -20.02 6.69
C ARG A 74 8.22 -19.39 6.44
N ASN A 75 8.39 -18.74 5.29
CA ASN A 75 9.62 -18.03 4.94
C ASN A 75 9.67 -16.65 5.58
N PRO A 76 10.88 -16.10 5.78
CA PRO A 76 11.03 -14.71 6.18
C PRO A 76 10.34 -13.77 5.19
N ILE A 77 9.69 -12.73 5.73
CA ILE A 77 9.05 -11.67 4.98
C ILE A 77 9.92 -10.41 5.05
N HIS A 78 10.10 -9.75 3.92
CA HIS A 78 10.76 -8.46 3.85
C HIS A 78 9.73 -7.35 3.95
N GLY A 79 9.97 -6.35 4.79
CA GLY A 79 9.18 -5.12 4.89
C GLY A 79 10.03 -3.92 4.49
N LEU A 80 9.57 -3.15 3.52
CA LEU A 80 10.24 -1.97 3.02
C LEU A 80 9.41 -0.73 3.33
N ASP A 81 10.05 0.30 3.88
CA ASP A 81 9.42 1.61 4.09
C ASP A 81 10.46 2.72 3.94
N ILE A 82 10.04 3.86 3.40
CA ILE A 82 10.92 5.02 3.25
C ILE A 82 11.11 5.77 4.58
N THR A 83 10.19 5.58 5.53
CA THR A 83 10.13 6.32 6.80
C THR A 83 10.78 5.54 7.91
N ARG A 84 11.98 5.96 8.31
CA ARG A 84 12.77 5.29 9.36
C ARG A 84 12.02 5.15 10.69
N SER A 85 11.26 6.16 11.10
CA SER A 85 10.48 6.16 12.35
C SER A 85 9.41 5.07 12.36
N MET A 86 8.79 4.76 11.21
CA MET A 86 7.88 3.63 11.04
C MET A 86 8.60 2.31 11.28
N LEU A 87 9.75 2.11 10.64
CA LEU A 87 10.55 0.88 10.79
C LEU A 87 11.06 0.67 12.20
N VAL A 88 11.39 1.74 12.94
CA VAL A 88 11.76 1.64 14.37
C VAL A 88 10.60 1.05 15.18
N ARG A 89 9.36 1.41 14.87
CA ARG A 89 8.19 0.83 15.54
C ARG A 89 7.93 -0.61 15.10
N ALA A 90 8.02 -0.89 13.79
CA ALA A 90 7.94 -2.25 13.28
C ALA A 90 8.97 -3.16 14.00
N ARG A 91 10.21 -2.71 14.10
CA ARG A 91 11.29 -3.46 14.78
C ARG A 91 10.96 -3.75 16.24
N LYS A 92 10.42 -2.77 16.98
CA LYS A 92 10.01 -2.99 18.38
C LYS A 92 8.96 -4.10 18.49
N LYS A 93 7.96 -4.13 17.60
CA LYS A 93 6.93 -5.16 17.57
C LYS A 93 7.50 -6.54 17.18
N VAL A 94 8.39 -6.58 16.19
CA VAL A 94 9.07 -7.80 15.74
C VAL A 94 9.88 -8.42 16.89
N ILE A 95 10.60 -7.60 17.66
CA ILE A 95 11.35 -8.04 18.85
C ILE A 95 10.39 -8.53 19.94
N ALA A 96 9.34 -7.78 20.24
CA ALA A 96 8.34 -8.16 21.24
C ALA A 96 7.63 -9.48 20.89
N GLY A 97 7.39 -9.71 19.59
CA GLY A 97 6.81 -10.95 19.06
C GLY A 97 7.79 -12.12 18.93
N LYS A 98 9.09 -11.91 19.21
CA LYS A 98 10.15 -12.92 19.06
C LYS A 98 10.23 -13.55 17.67
N ILE A 99 10.05 -12.70 16.62
CA ILE A 99 10.05 -13.11 15.20
C ILE A 99 11.14 -12.40 14.38
N GLN A 100 12.25 -12.00 14.99
CA GLN A 100 13.35 -11.25 14.34
C GLN A 100 13.96 -12.00 13.15
N ASP A 101 13.98 -13.33 13.22
CA ASP A 101 14.53 -14.20 12.18
C ASP A 101 13.58 -14.32 10.97
N LYS A 102 12.34 -13.86 11.15
CA LYS A 102 11.25 -14.01 10.14
C LYS A 102 10.76 -12.72 9.53
N VAL A 103 11.18 -11.56 10.05
CA VAL A 103 10.79 -10.26 9.49
C VAL A 103 12.03 -9.39 9.31
N HIS A 104 12.38 -9.11 8.06
CA HIS A 104 13.53 -8.28 7.68
C HIS A 104 13.05 -6.91 7.24
N LEU A 105 13.52 -5.85 7.91
CA LEU A 105 13.08 -4.47 7.65
C LEU A 105 14.17 -3.69 6.92
N VAL A 106 13.80 -3.03 5.82
CA VAL A 106 14.67 -2.24 4.94
C VAL A 106 14.15 -0.84 4.77
N CYS A 107 15.02 0.17 4.99
CA CYS A 107 14.67 1.57 4.77
C CYS A 107 15.03 1.97 3.34
N ALA A 108 14.04 2.01 2.45
CA ALA A 108 14.23 2.35 1.04
C ALA A 108 12.92 2.86 0.41
N SER A 109 13.03 3.43 -0.80
CA SER A 109 11.88 3.84 -1.59
C SER A 109 11.25 2.64 -2.32
N ALA A 110 9.92 2.56 -2.34
CA ALA A 110 9.20 1.59 -3.15
C ALA A 110 9.27 1.90 -4.67
N MET A 111 9.74 3.08 -5.04
CA MET A 111 10.00 3.49 -6.42
C MET A 111 11.47 3.26 -6.85
N GLU A 112 12.28 2.71 -5.96
CA GLU A 112 13.68 2.32 -6.19
C GLU A 112 14.03 1.17 -5.22
N ILE A 113 13.57 -0.03 -5.56
CA ILE A 113 13.59 -1.18 -4.65
C ILE A 113 14.98 -1.83 -4.67
N PRO A 114 15.70 -1.92 -3.51
CA PRO A 114 17.09 -2.39 -3.43
C PRO A 114 17.20 -3.93 -3.46
N TYR A 115 16.47 -4.56 -4.34
CA TYR A 115 16.52 -6.01 -4.57
C TYR A 115 16.73 -6.30 -6.05
N ALA A 116 17.35 -7.44 -6.34
CA ALA A 116 17.54 -7.92 -7.71
C ALA A 116 16.21 -8.22 -8.40
N SER A 117 16.20 -8.26 -9.73
CA SER A 117 15.06 -8.71 -10.50
C SER A 117 14.70 -10.16 -10.13
N GLU A 118 13.41 -10.48 -10.21
CA GLU A 118 12.90 -11.84 -9.98
C GLU A 118 13.28 -12.43 -8.60
N SER A 119 13.20 -11.59 -7.55
CA SER A 119 13.57 -11.96 -6.17
C SER A 119 12.40 -12.39 -5.29
N PHE A 120 11.16 -12.06 -5.67
CA PHE A 120 9.98 -12.29 -4.85
C PHE A 120 8.85 -12.98 -5.62
N ASP A 121 8.10 -13.83 -4.93
CA ASP A 121 6.92 -14.51 -5.46
C ASP A 121 5.63 -13.72 -5.18
N LEU A 122 5.65 -12.89 -4.13
CA LEU A 122 4.54 -12.05 -3.72
C LEU A 122 5.03 -10.68 -3.27
N VAL A 123 4.38 -9.63 -3.78
CA VAL A 123 4.53 -8.26 -3.30
C VAL A 123 3.18 -7.76 -2.80
N THR A 124 3.15 -7.21 -1.59
CA THR A 124 1.98 -6.55 -1.01
C THR A 124 2.22 -5.06 -0.81
N CYS A 125 1.15 -4.27 -0.83
CA CYS A 125 1.17 -2.86 -0.45
C CYS A 125 -0.24 -2.47 0.07
N ALA A 126 -0.31 -1.81 1.22
CA ALA A 126 -1.59 -1.38 1.77
C ALA A 126 -1.58 0.09 2.17
N LEU A 127 -2.63 0.82 1.78
CA LEU A 127 -2.92 2.22 2.17
C LEU A 127 -1.75 3.19 1.90
N ALA A 128 -1.06 3.02 0.77
CA ALA A 128 0.13 3.82 0.49
C ALA A 128 0.29 4.23 -0.98
N THR A 129 -0.35 3.55 -1.93
CA THR A 129 -0.12 3.78 -3.36
C THR A 129 -0.57 5.18 -3.82
N HIS A 130 -1.53 5.77 -3.13
CA HIS A 130 -2.00 7.14 -3.38
C HIS A 130 -0.98 8.23 -3.01
N HIS A 131 0.10 7.87 -2.30
CA HIS A 131 1.23 8.75 -2.00
C HIS A 131 2.44 8.54 -2.95
N MET A 132 2.32 7.68 -3.97
CA MET A 132 3.43 7.23 -4.80
C MET A 132 3.24 7.55 -6.27
N ASP A 133 4.35 7.66 -7.02
CA ASP A 133 4.31 7.54 -8.47
C ASP A 133 4.01 6.07 -8.83
N ILE A 134 2.79 5.86 -9.28
CA ILE A 134 2.29 4.50 -9.50
C ILE A 134 3.00 3.80 -10.68
N ARG A 135 3.44 4.55 -11.71
CA ARG A 135 4.12 3.96 -12.85
C ARG A 135 5.50 3.44 -12.44
N LEU A 136 6.22 4.21 -11.64
CA LEU A 136 7.50 3.78 -11.06
C LEU A 136 7.31 2.61 -10.11
N LEU A 137 6.30 2.67 -9.22
CA LEU A 137 5.98 1.58 -8.31
C LEU A 137 5.69 0.28 -9.06
N LEU A 138 4.83 0.30 -10.07
CA LEU A 138 4.46 -0.88 -10.84
C LEU A 138 5.63 -1.43 -11.67
N SER A 139 6.45 -0.55 -12.25
CA SER A 139 7.67 -0.93 -12.97
C SER A 139 8.66 -1.67 -12.06
N GLU A 140 8.96 -1.12 -10.88
CA GLU A 140 9.86 -1.73 -9.91
C GLU A 140 9.26 -3.03 -9.35
N THR A 141 7.97 -3.04 -9.04
CA THR A 141 7.28 -4.24 -8.58
C THR A 141 7.31 -5.36 -9.64
N CYS A 142 7.05 -5.02 -10.90
CA CYS A 142 7.15 -5.97 -12.00
C CYS A 142 8.59 -6.49 -12.18
N ARG A 143 9.60 -5.63 -12.01
CA ARG A 143 11.01 -6.03 -12.09
C ARG A 143 11.37 -7.07 -11.04
N ILE A 144 10.99 -6.83 -9.77
CA ILE A 144 11.42 -7.68 -8.65
C ILE A 144 10.59 -8.94 -8.48
N LEU A 145 9.36 -9.01 -9.00
CA LEU A 145 8.56 -10.22 -9.00
C LEU A 145 9.17 -11.28 -9.91
N CYS A 146 9.17 -12.52 -9.47
CA CYS A 146 9.42 -13.70 -10.31
C CYS A 146 8.35 -13.79 -11.41
N LYS A 147 8.63 -14.52 -12.49
CA LYS A 147 7.62 -14.84 -13.51
C LYS A 147 6.46 -15.61 -12.86
N GLY A 148 5.23 -15.19 -13.12
CA GLY A 148 4.05 -15.71 -12.44
C GLY A 148 3.89 -15.27 -10.98
N GLY A 149 4.78 -14.42 -10.47
CA GLY A 149 4.65 -13.82 -9.14
C GLY A 149 3.48 -12.84 -9.07
N MET A 150 2.96 -12.65 -7.88
CA MET A 150 1.72 -11.89 -7.62
C MET A 150 2.01 -10.54 -6.99
N LEU A 151 1.31 -9.51 -7.46
CA LEU A 151 1.11 -8.24 -6.79
C LEU A 151 -0.27 -8.22 -6.11
N SER A 152 -0.33 -7.81 -4.83
CA SER A 152 -1.59 -7.64 -4.09
C SER A 152 -1.60 -6.29 -3.35
N ILE A 153 -2.48 -5.40 -3.76
CA ILE A 153 -2.62 -4.04 -3.21
C ILE A 153 -3.99 -3.90 -2.55
N ALA A 154 -4.04 -3.25 -1.37
CA ALA A 154 -5.28 -2.78 -0.78
C ALA A 154 -5.20 -1.28 -0.56
N ASP A 155 -6.02 -0.50 -1.26
CA ASP A 155 -5.96 0.97 -1.16
C ASP A 155 -7.33 1.63 -1.40
N VAL A 156 -7.36 2.94 -1.22
CA VAL A 156 -8.53 3.77 -1.52
C VAL A 156 -8.87 3.69 -3.01
N GLY A 157 -10.14 3.48 -3.32
CA GLY A 157 -10.65 3.49 -4.69
C GLY A 157 -11.26 4.83 -5.07
N GLY A 158 -11.14 5.20 -6.33
CA GLY A 158 -11.82 6.32 -6.94
C GLY A 158 -13.11 5.90 -7.68
N SER A 159 -14.09 6.77 -7.72
CA SER A 159 -15.21 6.63 -8.63
C SER A 159 -14.91 7.32 -9.98
N ASN A 160 -15.69 7.01 -11.00
CA ASN A 160 -15.52 7.65 -12.31
C ASN A 160 -15.70 9.18 -12.26
N LEU A 161 -16.45 9.69 -11.27
CA LEU A 161 -16.59 11.14 -11.04
C LEU A 161 -15.27 11.79 -10.61
N TRP A 162 -14.39 11.04 -9.96
CA TRP A 162 -13.08 11.53 -9.53
C TRP A 162 -12.09 11.74 -10.69
N LYS A 163 -12.42 11.25 -11.90
CA LYS A 163 -11.67 11.56 -13.13
C LYS A 163 -11.85 13.01 -13.59
N LEU A 164 -12.95 13.67 -13.18
CA LEU A 164 -13.23 15.05 -13.56
C LEU A 164 -12.29 16.02 -12.85
N PRO A 165 -11.54 16.89 -13.57
CA PRO A 165 -10.59 17.82 -12.96
C PRO A 165 -11.23 18.74 -11.91
N THR A 166 -12.46 19.18 -12.16
CA THR A 166 -13.24 20.01 -11.25
C THR A 166 -13.55 19.27 -9.94
N VAL A 167 -13.96 18.00 -10.00
CA VAL A 167 -14.24 17.18 -8.83
C VAL A 167 -12.94 16.96 -8.04
N LYS A 168 -11.84 16.58 -8.71
CA LYS A 168 -10.52 16.44 -8.04
C LYS A 168 -10.09 17.72 -7.34
N PHE A 169 -10.28 18.86 -7.98
CA PHE A 169 -9.93 20.16 -7.40
C PHE A 169 -10.67 20.42 -6.07
N PHE A 170 -12.00 20.25 -6.05
CA PHE A 170 -12.79 20.44 -4.83
C PHE A 170 -12.47 19.39 -3.76
N LEU A 171 -12.23 18.14 -4.13
CA LEU A 171 -11.82 17.10 -3.19
C LEU A 171 -10.45 17.40 -2.56
N ARG A 172 -9.50 17.93 -3.33
CA ARG A 172 -8.19 18.37 -2.79
C ARG A 172 -8.34 19.47 -1.76
N ILE A 173 -9.17 20.48 -2.04
CA ILE A 173 -9.46 21.54 -1.08
C ILE A 173 -10.13 20.97 0.18
N ALA A 174 -11.13 20.11 0.01
CA ALA A 174 -11.82 19.48 1.14
C ALA A 174 -10.87 18.64 1.99
N ALA A 175 -10.01 17.83 1.37
CA ALA A 175 -8.99 17.06 2.08
C ALA A 175 -8.01 17.96 2.81
N PHE A 176 -7.50 18.99 2.13
CA PHE A 176 -6.58 19.95 2.75
C PHE A 176 -7.18 20.60 4.00
N VAL A 177 -8.40 21.16 3.89
CA VAL A 177 -9.06 21.81 5.02
C VAL A 177 -9.34 20.81 6.14
N TYR A 178 -9.82 19.61 5.81
CA TYR A 178 -10.11 18.58 6.80
C TYR A 178 -8.86 18.19 7.61
N PHE A 179 -7.75 17.89 6.95
CA PHE A 179 -6.53 17.47 7.62
C PHE A 179 -5.80 18.63 8.31
N LEU A 180 -5.91 19.86 7.79
CA LEU A 180 -5.39 21.06 8.46
C LEU A 180 -6.09 21.28 9.82
N LEU A 181 -7.40 21.08 9.87
CA LEU A 181 -8.17 21.27 11.11
C LEU A 181 -8.02 20.09 12.09
N LYS A 182 -7.68 18.90 11.61
CA LYS A 182 -7.60 17.68 12.42
C LYS A 182 -6.17 17.35 12.87
N GLU A 183 -5.20 17.69 12.06
CA GLU A 183 -3.80 17.30 12.21
C GLU A 183 -2.89 18.53 12.14
N ASN A 184 -2.20 18.70 11.01
CA ASN A 184 -1.28 19.80 10.77
C ASN A 184 -1.13 20.10 9.27
N ILE A 185 -0.31 21.09 8.95
CA ILE A 185 -0.09 21.55 7.57
C ILE A 185 0.58 20.49 6.69
N HIS A 186 1.52 19.71 7.22
CA HIS A 186 2.24 18.66 6.48
C HIS A 186 1.29 17.55 6.06
N ARG A 187 0.45 17.07 7.00
CA ARG A 187 -0.59 16.09 6.72
C ARG A 187 -1.62 16.61 5.72
N ALA A 188 -2.04 17.88 5.87
CA ALA A 188 -2.99 18.51 4.96
C ALA A 188 -2.49 18.52 3.51
N TRP A 189 -1.23 18.87 3.28
CA TRP A 189 -0.62 18.86 1.95
C TRP A 189 -0.47 17.44 1.41
N ALA A 190 0.04 16.50 2.21
CA ALA A 190 0.24 15.11 1.79
C ALA A 190 -1.09 14.47 1.33
N GLU A 191 -2.15 14.64 2.09
CA GLU A 191 -3.47 14.06 1.77
C GLU A 191 -4.18 14.79 0.62
N ALA A 192 -4.05 16.10 0.52
CA ALA A 192 -4.59 16.84 -0.61
C ALA A 192 -3.92 16.41 -1.92
N GLU A 193 -2.63 16.14 -1.90
CA GLU A 193 -1.89 15.66 -3.07
C GLU A 193 -2.25 14.21 -3.40
N ALA A 194 -2.40 13.37 -2.39
CA ALA A 194 -2.82 11.98 -2.52
C ALA A 194 -4.17 11.83 -3.24
N VAL A 195 -5.11 12.77 -3.07
CA VAL A 195 -6.39 12.77 -3.82
C VAL A 195 -6.18 12.74 -5.32
N SER A 196 -5.13 13.38 -5.83
CA SER A 196 -4.80 13.37 -7.27
C SER A 196 -4.39 11.98 -7.78
N ASN A 197 -3.90 11.14 -6.88
CA ASN A 197 -3.40 9.81 -7.16
C ASN A 197 -4.41 8.69 -6.87
N VAL A 198 -5.58 9.01 -6.34
CA VAL A 198 -6.68 8.04 -6.20
C VAL A 198 -7.22 7.67 -7.57
N ARG A 199 -7.29 6.36 -7.86
CA ARG A 199 -7.64 5.81 -9.18
C ARG A 199 -8.88 4.94 -9.14
N SER A 200 -9.61 4.95 -10.24
CA SER A 200 -10.73 4.03 -10.48
C SER A 200 -10.23 2.62 -10.82
N ARG A 201 -11.14 1.65 -10.85
CA ARG A 201 -10.84 0.28 -11.26
C ARG A 201 -10.29 0.20 -12.68
N GLU A 202 -10.87 0.99 -13.57
CA GLU A 202 -10.50 1.04 -14.99
C GLU A 202 -9.07 1.57 -15.14
N GLU A 203 -8.74 2.69 -14.46
CA GLU A 203 -7.37 3.25 -14.46
C GLU A 203 -6.34 2.27 -13.89
N TRP A 204 -6.70 1.54 -12.82
CA TRP A 204 -5.84 0.49 -12.28
C TRP A 204 -5.60 -0.64 -13.28
N SER A 205 -6.67 -1.10 -13.97
CA SER A 205 -6.54 -2.17 -14.98
C SER A 205 -5.63 -1.76 -16.12
N GLU A 206 -5.80 -0.55 -16.64
CA GLU A 206 -4.96 0.00 -17.72
C GLU A 206 -3.48 0.06 -17.31
N LEU A 207 -3.19 0.66 -16.15
CA LEU A 207 -1.83 0.79 -15.63
C LEU A 207 -1.14 -0.57 -15.38
N LEU A 208 -1.88 -1.55 -14.86
CA LEU A 208 -1.35 -2.89 -14.62
C LEU A 208 -1.01 -3.60 -15.93
N ILE A 209 -1.88 -3.52 -16.95
CA ILE A 209 -1.62 -4.10 -18.28
C ILE A 209 -0.39 -3.44 -18.91
N GLU A 210 -0.32 -2.11 -18.91
CA GLU A 210 0.84 -1.36 -19.42
C GLU A 210 2.15 -1.71 -18.71
N SER A 211 2.07 -2.09 -17.42
CA SER A 211 3.24 -2.46 -16.60
C SER A 211 3.63 -3.94 -16.68
N GLY A 212 2.98 -4.74 -17.54
CA GLY A 212 3.34 -6.15 -17.76
C GLY A 212 2.66 -7.14 -16.82
N PHE A 213 1.53 -6.77 -16.23
CA PHE A 213 0.70 -7.67 -15.43
C PHE A 213 -0.46 -8.24 -16.24
N GLN A 214 -0.92 -9.43 -15.83
CA GLN A 214 -2.07 -10.16 -16.36
C GLN A 214 -2.93 -10.72 -15.22
N ASP A 215 -4.02 -11.39 -15.54
CA ASP A 215 -4.94 -12.02 -14.57
C ASP A 215 -5.40 -11.03 -13.48
N ILE A 216 -5.73 -9.81 -13.92
CA ILE A 216 -6.05 -8.69 -13.05
C ILE A 216 -7.43 -8.91 -12.42
N LYS A 217 -7.45 -8.94 -11.09
CA LYS A 217 -8.67 -9.03 -10.30
C LYS A 217 -8.77 -7.83 -9.37
N ILE A 218 -9.79 -7.00 -9.53
CA ILE A 218 -10.04 -5.83 -8.69
C ILE A 218 -11.37 -6.03 -7.97
N THR A 219 -11.29 -6.16 -6.66
CA THR A 219 -12.44 -6.39 -5.78
C THR A 219 -12.72 -5.13 -4.97
N LYS A 220 -13.96 -4.65 -5.01
CA LYS A 220 -14.42 -3.58 -4.14
C LYS A 220 -14.75 -4.12 -2.76
N LEU A 221 -14.22 -3.48 -1.73
CA LEU A 221 -14.62 -3.75 -0.35
C LEU A 221 -15.81 -2.85 0.01
N LYS A 222 -16.68 -3.33 0.89
CA LYS A 222 -17.88 -2.61 1.30
C LYS A 222 -17.51 -1.28 1.95
N SER A 223 -18.16 -0.19 1.54
CA SER A 223 -18.12 1.11 2.20
C SER A 223 -19.38 1.33 3.05
N LYS A 224 -19.21 2.01 4.18
CA LYS A 224 -20.32 2.41 5.06
C LYS A 224 -21.25 3.40 4.38
N TYR A 225 -20.71 4.29 3.56
CA TYR A 225 -21.44 5.34 2.88
C TYR A 225 -21.38 5.18 1.36
N ARG A 226 -22.53 5.24 0.69
CA ARG A 226 -22.64 5.06 -0.77
C ARG A 226 -21.95 6.17 -1.59
N TRP A 227 -21.70 7.33 -1.01
CA TRP A 227 -21.07 8.47 -1.65
C TRP A 227 -19.55 8.52 -1.44
N ILE A 228 -19.00 7.71 -0.53
CA ILE A 228 -17.56 7.51 -0.40
C ILE A 228 -17.15 6.33 -1.28
N PRO A 229 -16.13 6.51 -2.16
CA PRO A 229 -15.63 5.41 -2.98
C PRO A 229 -15.17 4.24 -2.12
N GLU A 230 -15.51 3.03 -2.58
CA GLU A 230 -15.14 1.80 -1.86
C GLU A 230 -13.63 1.58 -1.95
N PRO A 231 -12.98 1.11 -0.88
CA PRO A 231 -11.61 0.65 -0.99
C PRO A 231 -11.51 -0.56 -1.90
N LEU A 232 -10.37 -0.71 -2.54
CA LEU A 232 -10.10 -1.76 -3.52
C LEU A 232 -9.07 -2.75 -3.00
N VAL A 233 -9.27 -4.03 -3.29
CA VAL A 233 -8.20 -5.02 -3.30
C VAL A 233 -7.91 -5.38 -4.75
N ILE A 234 -6.67 -5.17 -5.14
CA ILE A 234 -6.16 -5.30 -6.50
C ILE A 234 -5.13 -6.41 -6.50
N GLN A 235 -5.35 -7.40 -7.35
CA GLN A 235 -4.46 -8.54 -7.51
C GLN A 235 -4.10 -8.68 -8.98
N ALA A 236 -2.83 -8.94 -9.28
CA ALA A 236 -2.36 -9.11 -10.63
C ALA A 236 -1.14 -10.04 -10.66
N ILE A 237 -0.97 -10.78 -11.71
CA ILE A 237 0.14 -11.73 -11.91
C ILE A 237 1.13 -11.12 -12.90
N LYS A 238 2.43 -11.15 -12.59
CA LYS A 238 3.47 -10.78 -13.56
C LYS A 238 3.41 -11.73 -14.74
N HIS A 239 3.35 -11.16 -15.95
CA HIS A 239 3.30 -11.93 -17.18
C HIS A 239 4.53 -12.86 -17.32
N ASN A 240 4.28 -14.09 -17.79
CA ASN A 240 5.33 -15.09 -18.02
C ASN A 240 6.09 -14.87 -19.34
N SER A 241 6.19 -13.65 -19.86
CA SER A 241 6.81 -13.45 -21.17
C SER A 241 8.23 -14.05 -21.24
N GLY A 242 8.31 -15.19 -21.88
CA GLY A 242 9.43 -15.54 -22.71
C GLY A 242 9.44 -14.51 -23.84
N GLY A 243 10.39 -13.60 -23.85
CA GLY A 243 10.70 -12.58 -24.80
C GLY A 243 9.68 -12.22 -25.89
N PHE A 244 9.25 -10.97 -25.90
CA PHE A 244 8.92 -10.35 -27.18
C PHE A 244 10.22 -10.37 -28.03
N LYS A 245 10.21 -11.21 -29.09
CA LYS A 245 11.17 -11.15 -30.17
C LYS A 245 10.90 -9.91 -31.00
#